data_ffba56f1d95d42450a0be852b5703aaa
#
_entry.id   ffba56f1d95d42450a0be852b5703aaa
#
_cell.length_a   1.000
_cell.length_b   1.000
_cell.length_c   1.000
_cell.angle_alpha   90.00
_cell.angle_beta   90.00
_cell.angle_gamma   90.00
#
_symmetry.space_group_name_H-M   'P 1'
#
loop_
_entity.id
_entity.type
_entity.pdbx_description
1 polymer ?
#
loop_
_entity_poly.entity_id
_entity_poly.type
_entity_poly.pdbx_seq_one_letter_code
_entity_poly.pdbx_strand_id
1 'polypeptide(L)'
;MNQENFGINPDLGNIIWNYDIPEELCEDAIKELAPVSNYWHCKNLTRINFPEDNRTLFIRENIVGGEIDYRFAVEAMYEANYSGMMAIEGVFTGDQFYSDKLSLDYCKDLWQKLEGK
;
A
#
# COMPACT_ATOMS: atom_id res chain seq x y z
N MET A 1 -13.09 -10.68 -14.87
CA MET A 1 -14.27 -11.38 -14.35
C MET A 1 -15.16 -10.42 -13.60
N ASN A 2 -16.42 -10.36 -14.01
CA ASN A 2 -17.39 -9.41 -13.45
C ASN A 2 -18.45 -10.13 -12.63
N GLN A 3 -18.04 -10.79 -11.57
CA GLN A 3 -18.97 -11.44 -10.64
C GLN A 3 -19.01 -10.65 -9.34
N GLU A 4 -20.21 -10.44 -8.79
CA GLU A 4 -20.40 -9.64 -7.59
C GLU A 4 -19.64 -10.17 -6.37
N ASN A 5 -19.48 -11.47 -6.26
CA ASN A 5 -18.79 -12.12 -5.16
C ASN A 5 -17.33 -12.40 -5.43
N PHE A 6 -16.77 -11.83 -6.47
CA PHE A 6 -15.37 -12.02 -6.86
C PHE A 6 -14.67 -10.68 -6.97
N GLY A 7 -13.51 -10.57 -6.40
CA GLY A 7 -12.69 -9.38 -6.49
C GLY A 7 -11.24 -9.71 -6.15
N ILE A 8 -10.40 -8.71 -6.17
CA ILE A 8 -8.99 -8.88 -5.83
C ILE A 8 -8.64 -8.18 -4.54
N ASN A 9 -7.53 -8.60 -3.95
CA ASN A 9 -6.93 -8.04 -2.76
C ASN A 9 -5.55 -7.50 -3.15
N PRO A 10 -5.46 -6.22 -3.55
CA PRO A 10 -4.18 -5.66 -3.92
C PRO A 10 -3.27 -5.49 -2.71
N ASP A 11 -1.99 -5.66 -2.95
CA ASP A 11 -0.95 -5.43 -1.96
C ASP A 11 0.22 -4.76 -2.68
N LEU A 12 0.31 -3.45 -2.56
CA LEU A 12 1.30 -2.67 -3.29
C LEU A 12 2.73 -3.00 -2.89
N GLY A 13 2.93 -3.41 -1.64
CA GLY A 13 4.25 -3.84 -1.19
C GLY A 13 4.77 -5.04 -1.98
N ASN A 14 3.89 -5.94 -2.40
CA ASN A 14 4.29 -7.12 -3.17
C ASN A 14 4.73 -6.78 -4.59
N ILE A 15 4.40 -5.60 -5.10
CA ILE A 15 4.82 -5.18 -6.44
C ILE A 15 6.31 -4.88 -6.48
N ILE A 16 6.85 -4.32 -5.41
CA ILE A 16 8.27 -3.94 -5.35
C ILE A 16 9.10 -4.86 -4.46
N TRP A 17 8.46 -5.76 -3.72
CA TRP A 17 9.16 -6.68 -2.84
C TRP A 17 9.99 -7.68 -3.64
N ASN A 18 11.25 -7.82 -3.28
CA ASN A 18 12.21 -8.70 -3.94
C ASN A 18 12.63 -8.29 -5.36
N TYR A 19 12.32 -7.05 -5.78
CA TYR A 19 12.72 -6.56 -7.10
C TYR A 19 13.59 -5.33 -6.98
N ASP A 20 14.76 -5.35 -7.61
CA ASP A 20 15.59 -4.16 -7.73
C ASP A 20 14.92 -3.13 -8.63
N ILE A 21 14.35 -3.61 -9.73
CA ILE A 21 13.59 -2.81 -10.67
C ILE A 21 12.22 -3.48 -10.81
N PRO A 22 11.17 -2.91 -10.24
CA PRO A 22 9.82 -3.48 -10.38
C PRO A 22 9.35 -3.45 -11.83
N GLU A 23 8.59 -4.46 -12.21
CA GLU A 23 7.99 -4.53 -13.56
C GLU A 23 6.92 -3.45 -13.74
N GLU A 24 6.32 -2.98 -12.66
CA GLU A 24 5.21 -2.04 -12.70
C GLU A 24 5.34 -1.04 -11.55
N LEU A 25 4.95 0.20 -11.81
CA LEU A 25 4.87 1.20 -10.75
C LEU A 25 3.63 0.96 -9.88
N CYS A 26 3.77 1.16 -8.58
CA CYS A 26 2.64 0.99 -7.65
C CYS A 26 1.47 1.89 -8.00
N GLU A 27 1.73 3.11 -8.46
CA GLU A 27 0.71 4.06 -8.86
C GLU A 27 -0.12 3.56 -10.05
N ASP A 28 0.54 2.96 -11.05
CA ASP A 28 -0.15 2.38 -12.19
C ASP A 28 -0.97 1.16 -11.78
N ALA A 29 -0.39 0.30 -10.95
CA ALA A 29 -1.06 -0.89 -10.46
C ALA A 29 -2.33 -0.55 -9.70
N ILE A 30 -2.28 0.41 -8.77
CA ILE A 30 -3.46 0.72 -7.95
C ILE A 30 -4.58 1.32 -8.79
N LYS A 31 -4.26 2.12 -9.81
CA LYS A 31 -5.27 2.66 -10.72
C LYS A 31 -6.03 1.56 -11.46
N GLU A 32 -5.30 0.54 -11.91
CA GLU A 32 -5.92 -0.58 -12.61
C GLU A 32 -6.71 -1.50 -11.67
N LEU A 33 -6.20 -1.73 -10.47
CA LEU A 33 -6.74 -2.73 -9.56
C LEU A 33 -7.85 -2.19 -8.65
N ALA A 34 -7.85 -0.89 -8.35
CA ALA A 34 -8.82 -0.31 -7.44
C ALA A 34 -10.28 -0.60 -7.82
N PRO A 35 -10.68 -0.47 -9.09
CA PRO A 35 -12.09 -0.71 -9.46
C PRO A 35 -12.56 -2.15 -9.27
N VAL A 36 -11.66 -3.12 -9.18
CA VAL A 36 -11.99 -4.54 -9.04
C VAL A 36 -11.60 -5.11 -7.68
N SER A 37 -11.22 -4.24 -6.75
CA SER A 37 -10.79 -4.65 -5.40
C SER A 37 -11.97 -4.78 -4.45
N ASN A 38 -11.96 -5.82 -3.63
CA ASN A 38 -12.94 -5.98 -2.55
C ASN A 38 -12.29 -6.15 -1.18
N TYR A 39 -10.99 -6.20 -1.13
CA TYR A 39 -10.18 -6.21 0.09
C TYR A 39 -8.85 -5.52 -0.22
N TRP A 40 -8.20 -4.91 0.76
CA TRP A 40 -6.96 -4.18 0.51
C TRP A 40 -5.97 -4.38 1.66
N HIS A 41 -4.83 -4.98 1.35
CA HIS A 41 -3.69 -5.04 2.26
C HIS A 41 -2.81 -3.82 2.07
N CYS A 42 -2.57 -3.11 3.16
CA CYS A 42 -1.77 -1.88 3.15
C CYS A 42 -0.46 -2.14 3.88
N LYS A 43 0.63 -2.13 3.14
CA LYS A 43 1.97 -2.20 3.72
C LYS A 43 2.92 -1.34 2.92
N ASN A 44 3.96 -0.87 3.58
CA ASN A 44 4.97 -0.06 2.94
C ASN A 44 6.36 -0.60 3.27
N LEU A 45 7.33 -0.19 2.48
CA LEU A 45 8.70 -0.61 2.66
C LEU A 45 9.65 0.38 2.03
N THR A 46 10.93 0.28 2.40
CA THR A 46 12.03 1.03 1.81
C THR A 46 13.06 0.04 1.29
N ARG A 47 13.59 0.31 0.11
CA ARG A 47 14.67 -0.49 -0.46
C ARG A 47 15.98 0.25 -0.30
N ILE A 48 17.00 -0.47 0.10
CA ILE A 48 18.38 0.04 0.16
C ILE A 48 19.19 -0.80 -0.82
N ASN A 49 19.70 -0.16 -1.86
CA ASN A 49 20.41 -0.83 -2.93
C ASN A 49 21.91 -0.76 -2.72
N PHE A 50 22.59 -1.90 -2.84
CA PHE A 50 24.04 -2.03 -2.74
C PHE A 50 24.57 -2.51 -4.09
N PRO A 51 24.83 -1.58 -5.04
CA PRO A 51 25.23 -1.98 -6.40
C PRO A 51 26.52 -2.78 -6.45
N GLU A 52 27.45 -2.49 -5.56
CA GLU A 52 28.76 -3.18 -5.51
C GLU A 52 28.63 -4.66 -5.19
N ASP A 53 27.60 -5.01 -4.40
CA ASP A 53 27.33 -6.38 -4.00
C ASP A 53 26.19 -6.99 -4.83
N ASN A 54 25.64 -6.26 -5.77
CA ASN A 54 24.48 -6.66 -6.56
C ASN A 54 23.35 -7.14 -5.67
N ARG A 55 23.01 -6.34 -4.65
CA ARG A 55 22.08 -6.72 -3.59
C ARG A 55 21.16 -5.57 -3.20
N THR A 56 19.92 -5.91 -2.88
CA THR A 56 18.95 -4.96 -2.36
C THR A 56 18.42 -5.45 -1.02
N LEU A 57 18.40 -4.57 -0.04
CA LEU A 57 17.81 -4.81 1.26
C LEU A 57 16.41 -4.23 1.30
N PHE A 58 15.44 -5.00 1.79
CA PHE A 58 14.06 -4.58 1.91
C PHE A 58 13.72 -4.41 3.38
N ILE A 59 13.34 -3.19 3.76
CA ILE A 59 13.00 -2.85 5.14
C ILE A 59 11.53 -2.49 5.20
N ARG A 60 10.77 -3.18 6.04
CA ARG A 60 9.36 -2.85 6.25
C ARG A 60 9.25 -1.54 7.01
N GLU A 61 8.32 -0.71 6.56
CA GLU A 61 8.05 0.59 7.13
C GLU A 61 6.58 0.70 7.51
N ASN A 62 6.25 1.70 8.32
CA ASN A 62 4.85 2.08 8.47
C ASN A 62 4.37 2.73 7.16
N ILE A 63 3.07 2.94 7.05
CA ILE A 63 2.46 3.45 5.80
C ILE A 63 3.03 4.82 5.42
N VAL A 64 3.38 5.64 6.39
CA VAL A 64 3.88 7.00 6.15
C VAL A 64 5.34 7.00 5.68
N GLY A 65 6.15 6.06 6.18
CA GLY A 65 7.61 6.13 6.07
C GLY A 65 8.23 5.43 4.88
N GLY A 66 7.48 4.66 4.10
CA GLY A 66 8.03 3.86 3.01
C GLY A 66 8.02 4.56 1.66
N GLU A 67 8.46 3.83 0.63
CA GLU A 67 8.56 4.33 -0.75
C GLU A 67 7.22 4.50 -1.44
N ILE A 68 6.23 3.70 -1.06
CA ILE A 68 4.93 3.71 -1.73
C ILE A 68 4.15 4.94 -1.28
N ASP A 69 3.66 5.70 -2.24
CA ASP A 69 2.82 6.88 -1.98
C ASP A 69 1.40 6.44 -1.65
N TYR A 70 1.12 6.27 -0.36
CA TYR A 70 -0.22 5.87 0.09
C TYR A 70 -1.25 6.99 0.01
N ARG A 71 -0.82 8.23 -0.09
CA ARG A 71 -1.75 9.31 -0.38
C ARG A 71 -2.38 9.10 -1.75
N PHE A 72 -1.55 8.81 -2.73
CA PHE A 72 -2.02 8.49 -4.08
C PHE A 72 -2.89 7.23 -4.09
N ALA A 73 -2.45 6.19 -3.38
CA ALA A 73 -3.18 4.92 -3.33
C ALA A 73 -4.57 5.09 -2.70
N VAL A 74 -4.68 5.81 -1.60
CA VAL A 74 -5.95 6.09 -0.93
C VAL A 74 -6.87 6.90 -1.85
N GLU A 75 -6.35 7.91 -2.53
CA GLU A 75 -7.13 8.69 -3.49
C GLU A 75 -7.67 7.81 -4.63
N ALA A 76 -6.83 6.93 -5.18
CA ALA A 76 -7.25 6.01 -6.25
C ALA A 76 -8.37 5.07 -5.79
N MET A 77 -8.26 4.53 -4.59
CA MET A 77 -9.29 3.65 -4.02
C MET A 77 -10.59 4.42 -3.76
N TYR A 78 -10.48 5.64 -3.26
CA TYR A 78 -11.64 6.49 -3.03
C TYR A 78 -12.38 6.81 -4.35
N GLU A 79 -11.63 7.19 -5.38
CA GLU A 79 -12.20 7.51 -6.69
C GLU A 79 -12.85 6.30 -7.36
N ALA A 80 -12.38 5.09 -7.03
CA ALA A 80 -12.96 3.86 -7.52
C ALA A 80 -14.20 3.41 -6.70
N ASN A 81 -14.64 4.21 -5.73
CA ASN A 81 -15.76 3.90 -4.83
C ASN A 81 -15.51 2.65 -3.99
N TYR A 82 -14.26 2.43 -3.58
CA TYR A 82 -13.92 1.28 -2.75
C TYR A 82 -14.64 1.35 -1.40
N SER A 83 -15.28 0.27 -1.01
CA SER A 83 -16.02 0.17 0.25
C SER A 83 -15.62 -1.02 1.12
N GLY A 84 -14.57 -1.72 0.74
CA GLY A 84 -14.11 -2.89 1.47
C GLY A 84 -13.23 -2.56 2.67
N MET A 85 -12.59 -3.59 3.21
CA MET A 85 -11.67 -3.48 4.34
C MET A 85 -10.31 -2.97 3.89
N MET A 86 -9.66 -2.18 4.74
CA MET A 86 -8.24 -1.83 4.63
C MET A 86 -7.52 -2.49 5.79
N ALA A 87 -6.68 -3.47 5.49
CA ALA A 87 -5.92 -4.18 6.50
C ALA A 87 -4.48 -3.68 6.52
N ILE A 88 -4.07 -3.07 7.61
CA ILE A 88 -2.69 -2.62 7.79
C ILE A 88 -1.83 -3.83 8.14
N GLU A 89 -0.82 -4.10 7.31
CA GLU A 89 0.16 -5.12 7.62
C GLU A 89 1.32 -4.47 8.36
N GLY A 90 1.51 -4.87 9.61
CA GLY A 90 2.41 -4.21 10.53
C GLY A 90 3.89 -4.39 10.22
N VAL A 91 4.71 -3.58 10.86
CA VAL A 91 6.17 -3.67 10.79
C VAL A 91 6.69 -4.57 11.91
N PHE A 92 7.90 -5.09 11.73
CA PHE A 92 8.48 -6.02 12.70
C PHE A 92 9.51 -5.39 13.62
N THR A 93 9.86 -4.14 13.40
CA THR A 93 10.90 -3.46 14.18
C THR A 93 10.31 -2.28 14.97
N GLY A 94 10.88 -2.03 16.13
CA GLY A 94 10.46 -0.94 16.99
C GLY A 94 9.14 -1.21 17.69
N ASP A 95 8.42 -0.16 18.05
CA ASP A 95 7.11 -0.23 18.69
C ASP A 95 6.04 -0.47 17.63
N GLN A 96 5.65 -1.71 17.47
CA GLN A 96 4.68 -2.11 16.46
C GLN A 96 3.32 -1.47 16.68
N PHE A 97 2.87 -1.40 17.92
CA PHE A 97 1.58 -0.78 18.24
C PHE A 97 1.53 0.68 17.81
N TYR A 98 2.60 1.42 18.12
CA TYR A 98 2.71 2.82 17.71
C TYR A 98 2.71 2.96 16.19
N SER A 99 3.49 2.14 15.50
CA SER A 99 3.59 2.18 14.04
C SER A 99 2.27 1.83 13.35
N ASP A 100 1.58 0.82 13.86
CA ASP A 100 0.28 0.40 13.29
C ASP A 100 -0.78 1.47 13.51
N LYS A 101 -0.79 2.09 14.70
CA LYS A 101 -1.71 3.18 15.00
C LYS A 101 -1.44 4.38 14.12
N LEU A 102 -0.18 4.74 13.94
CA LEU A 102 0.21 5.86 13.05
C LEU A 102 -0.28 5.60 11.62
N SER A 103 -0.07 4.40 11.12
CA SER A 103 -0.50 4.00 9.78
C SER A 103 -2.02 4.08 9.63
N LEU A 104 -2.74 3.55 10.59
CA LEU A 104 -4.21 3.55 10.58
C LEU A 104 -4.77 4.96 10.63
N ASP A 105 -4.26 5.78 11.54
CA ASP A 105 -4.71 7.17 11.69
C ASP A 105 -4.44 7.97 10.42
N TYR A 106 -3.31 7.76 9.78
CA TYR A 106 -2.96 8.42 8.52
C TYR A 106 -3.96 8.06 7.42
N CYS A 107 -4.24 6.79 7.24
CA CYS A 107 -5.19 6.34 6.22
C CYS A 107 -6.61 6.86 6.50
N LYS A 108 -7.05 6.83 7.74
CA LYS A 108 -8.36 7.37 8.13
C LYS A 108 -8.46 8.86 7.86
N ASP A 109 -7.43 9.60 8.21
CA ASP A 109 -7.39 11.05 8.01
C ASP A 109 -7.47 11.40 6.53
N LEU A 110 -6.72 10.70 5.69
CA LEU A 110 -6.78 10.90 4.24
C LEU A 110 -8.17 10.61 3.69
N TRP A 111 -8.79 9.51 4.11
CA TRP A 111 -10.12 9.14 3.65
C TRP A 111 -11.16 10.18 4.04
N GLN A 112 -11.13 10.64 5.28
CA GLN A 112 -12.05 11.65 5.78
C GLN A 112 -11.90 12.97 5.03
N LYS A 113 -10.68 13.37 4.70
CA LYS A 113 -10.43 14.58 3.91
C LYS A 113 -11.03 14.48 2.51
N LEU A 114 -10.96 13.31 1.91
CA LEU A 114 -11.55 13.07 0.59
C LEU A 114 -13.08 13.13 0.66
N GLU A 115 -13.68 12.56 1.69
CA GLU A 115 -15.14 12.61 1.91
C GLU A 115 -15.64 14.02 2.15
N GLY A 116 -14.83 14.90 2.72
CA GLY A 116 -15.18 16.27 3.01
C GLY A 116 -15.11 17.23 1.83
N LYS A 117 -14.72 16.76 0.67
CA LYS A 117 -14.62 17.62 -0.53
C LYS A 117 -15.93 17.84 -1.25
#